data_9c60b5cdc0d4266b21683278f55260c4
#
_entry.id   9c60b5cdc0d4266b21683278f55260c4
#
_cell.length_a   1.000
_cell.length_b   1.000
_cell.length_c   1.000
_cell.angle_alpha   90.00
_cell.angle_beta   90.00
_cell.angle_gamma   90.00
#
_symmetry.space_group_name_H-M   'P 1'
#
loop_
_entity.id
_entity.type
_entity.pdbx_description
1 polymer ?
#
loop_
_entity_poly.entity_id
_entity_poly.type
_entity_poly.pdbx_seq_one_letter_code
_entity_poly.pdbx_strand_id
1 'polypeptide(L)'
;VWNCILFITNTLVSVILLSLVNAEIDYSATITAIFGVINALFAFYVYRTTQHKLLQNMLIALSISLITLAIALRFEANIVSICFAIESSLLLFLWKKSGENIFKILFIVMFPFLFIFLCINWIDYINAENHLPVILNHVFITSFIVSICTIINIYLMKDFETEEHF
;
A
#
# COMPACT_ATOMS: atom_id res chain seq x y z
N VAL A 1 -3.49 23.34 -0.82
CA VAL A 1 -2.67 22.41 -0.04
C VAL A 1 -3.28 22.14 1.33
N TRP A 2 -3.58 23.18 2.15
CA TRP A 2 -4.15 23.00 3.50
C TRP A 2 -5.45 22.20 3.55
N ASN A 3 -6.39 22.46 2.64
CA ASN A 3 -7.65 21.72 2.58
C ASN A 3 -7.45 20.23 2.27
N CYS A 4 -6.44 19.88 1.46
CA CYS A 4 -6.11 18.48 1.17
C CYS A 4 -5.54 17.79 2.40
N ILE A 5 -4.63 18.44 3.12
CA ILE A 5 -4.05 17.92 4.38
C ILE A 5 -5.14 17.69 5.41
N LEU A 6 -6.03 18.66 5.61
CA LEU A 6 -7.16 18.54 6.53
C LEU A 6 -8.09 17.39 6.16
N PHE A 7 -8.36 17.18 4.87
CA PHE A 7 -9.19 16.07 4.41
C PHE A 7 -8.55 14.71 4.70
N ILE A 8 -7.26 14.55 4.38
CA ILE A 8 -6.51 13.32 4.64
C ILE A 8 -6.45 13.03 6.14
N THR A 9 -6.10 14.04 6.94
CA THR A 9 -6.01 13.90 8.40
C THR A 9 -7.36 13.52 9.00
N ASN A 10 -8.44 14.16 8.57
CA ASN A 10 -9.79 13.85 9.06
C ASN A 10 -10.21 12.42 8.69
N THR A 11 -9.90 11.96 7.48
CA THR A 11 -10.20 10.59 7.05
C THR A 11 -9.41 9.57 7.88
N LEU A 12 -8.10 9.78 8.09
CA LEU A 12 -7.26 8.90 8.89
C LEU A 12 -7.71 8.87 10.36
N VAL A 13 -7.99 10.03 10.95
CA VAL A 13 -8.51 10.12 12.34
C VAL A 13 -9.84 9.41 12.45
N SER A 14 -10.74 9.57 11.48
CA SER A 14 -12.04 8.88 11.49
C SER A 14 -11.89 7.36 11.42
N VAL A 15 -10.99 6.85 10.57
CA VAL A 15 -10.70 5.41 10.47
C VAL A 15 -10.11 4.88 11.77
N ILE A 16 -9.14 5.60 12.39
CA ILE A 16 -8.53 5.21 13.65
C ILE A 16 -9.56 5.20 14.78
N LEU A 17 -10.37 6.26 14.91
CA LEU A 17 -11.40 6.34 15.95
C LEU A 17 -12.45 5.24 15.79
N LEU A 18 -12.92 4.97 14.58
CA LEU A 18 -13.87 3.90 14.31
C LEU A 18 -13.29 2.53 14.57
N SER A 19 -12.01 2.29 14.28
CA SER A 19 -11.33 1.03 14.60
C SER A 19 -11.14 0.82 16.11
N LEU A 20 -10.92 1.90 16.86
CA LEU A 20 -10.81 1.84 18.33
C LEU A 20 -12.16 1.60 19.01
N VAL A 21 -13.24 2.17 18.48
CA VAL A 21 -14.60 2.00 19.03
C VAL A 21 -15.15 0.59 18.76
N ASN A 22 -14.83 0.03 17.58
CA ASN A 22 -15.25 -1.33 17.22
C ASN A 22 -14.08 -2.28 17.46
N ALA A 23 -13.98 -2.79 18.70
CA ALA A 23 -12.90 -3.69 19.12
C ALA A 23 -12.87 -5.05 18.38
N GLU A 24 -13.87 -5.36 17.55
CA GLU A 24 -13.89 -6.54 16.70
C GLU A 24 -13.11 -6.25 15.39
N ILE A 25 -12.03 -7.00 15.18
CA ILE A 25 -11.10 -6.85 14.04
C ILE A 25 -11.82 -6.89 12.67
N ASP A 26 -12.86 -7.71 12.56
CA ASP A 26 -13.63 -7.87 11.32
C ASP A 26 -14.36 -6.60 10.88
N TYR A 27 -14.90 -5.84 11.81
CA TYR A 27 -15.58 -4.58 11.50
C TYR A 27 -14.61 -3.48 11.13
N SER A 28 -13.43 -3.43 11.78
CA SER A 28 -12.43 -2.39 11.49
C SER A 28 -11.87 -2.53 10.08
N ALA A 29 -11.58 -3.75 9.62
CA ALA A 29 -11.15 -4.03 8.25
C ALA A 29 -12.21 -3.61 7.21
N THR A 30 -13.47 -3.97 7.47
CA THR A 30 -14.59 -3.63 6.59
C THR A 30 -14.81 -2.12 6.49
N ILE A 31 -14.79 -1.41 7.61
CA ILE A 31 -14.91 0.05 7.66
C ILE A 31 -13.77 0.72 6.88
N THR A 32 -12.54 0.28 7.11
CA THR A 32 -11.36 0.81 6.41
C THR A 32 -11.46 0.58 4.89
N ALA A 33 -11.94 -0.58 4.46
CA ALA A 33 -12.18 -0.88 3.05
C ALA A 33 -13.24 0.05 2.43
N ILE A 34 -14.35 0.28 3.14
CA ILE A 34 -15.41 1.20 2.70
C ILE A 34 -14.86 2.62 2.52
N PHE A 35 -14.07 3.13 3.47
CA PHE A 35 -13.42 4.43 3.33
C PHE A 35 -12.45 4.47 2.14
N GLY A 36 -11.70 3.40 1.89
CA GLY A 36 -10.86 3.26 0.71
C GLY A 36 -11.65 3.40 -0.60
N VAL A 37 -12.78 2.70 -0.70
CA VAL A 37 -13.66 2.76 -1.88
C VAL A 37 -14.29 4.15 -2.04
N ILE A 38 -14.77 4.78 -0.96
CA ILE A 38 -15.33 6.13 -1.00
C ILE A 38 -14.29 7.13 -1.51
N ASN A 39 -13.04 7.05 -1.03
CA ASN A 39 -11.96 7.92 -1.51
C ASN A 39 -11.63 7.67 -2.99
N ALA A 40 -11.69 6.41 -3.46
CA ALA A 40 -11.50 6.08 -4.88
C ALA A 40 -12.60 6.72 -5.75
N LEU A 41 -13.85 6.62 -5.34
CA LEU A 41 -14.98 7.25 -6.03
C LEU A 41 -14.84 8.78 -6.04
N PHE A 42 -14.38 9.36 -4.94
CA PHE A 42 -14.14 10.80 -4.86
C PHE A 42 -12.98 11.24 -5.75
N ALA A 43 -11.90 10.45 -5.84
CA ALA A 43 -10.81 10.67 -6.78
C ALA A 43 -11.30 10.67 -8.23
N PHE A 44 -12.16 9.70 -8.58
CA PHE A 44 -12.77 9.63 -9.90
C PHE A 44 -13.69 10.83 -10.20
N TYR A 45 -14.48 11.27 -9.24
CA TYR A 45 -15.31 12.46 -9.35
C TYR A 45 -14.46 13.73 -9.59
N VAL A 46 -13.41 13.92 -8.81
CA VAL A 46 -12.47 15.05 -8.95
C VAL A 46 -11.80 15.02 -10.34
N TYR A 47 -11.42 13.83 -10.80
CA TYR A 47 -10.86 13.66 -12.16
C TYR A 47 -11.82 14.15 -13.25
N ARG A 48 -13.12 13.92 -13.08
CA ARG A 48 -14.13 14.31 -14.07
C ARG A 48 -14.54 15.77 -14.01
N THR A 49 -14.52 16.39 -12.81
CA THR A 49 -15.12 17.72 -12.59
C THR A 49 -14.09 18.82 -12.37
N THR A 50 -12.92 18.49 -11.82
CA THR A 50 -11.99 19.52 -11.37
C THR A 50 -10.60 19.19 -11.90
N GLN A 51 -9.91 20.16 -12.51
CA GLN A 51 -8.54 19.94 -13.03
C GLN A 51 -7.45 20.02 -11.92
N HIS A 52 -7.80 19.77 -10.66
CA HIS A 52 -6.84 19.79 -9.54
C HIS A 52 -6.09 18.46 -9.42
N LYS A 53 -5.06 18.28 -10.24
CA LYS A 53 -4.23 17.06 -10.27
C LYS A 53 -3.68 16.66 -8.90
N LEU A 54 -3.24 17.62 -8.09
CA LEU A 54 -2.71 17.35 -6.76
C LEU A 54 -3.75 16.67 -5.85
N LEU A 55 -4.97 17.21 -5.77
CA LEU A 55 -6.05 16.63 -4.98
C LEU A 55 -6.41 15.22 -5.46
N GLN A 56 -6.51 15.04 -6.77
CA GLN A 56 -6.77 13.73 -7.37
C GLN A 56 -5.70 12.72 -6.98
N ASN A 57 -4.42 13.05 -7.12
CA ASN A 57 -3.31 12.16 -6.81
C ASN A 57 -3.27 11.80 -5.31
N MET A 58 -3.55 12.76 -4.43
CA MET A 58 -3.67 12.53 -2.99
C MET A 58 -4.82 11.58 -2.64
N LEU A 59 -5.99 11.73 -3.27
CA LEU A 59 -7.13 10.84 -3.06
C LEU A 59 -6.85 9.43 -3.56
N ILE A 60 -6.17 9.28 -4.70
CA ILE A 60 -5.75 7.97 -5.22
C ILE A 60 -4.78 7.30 -4.24
N ALA A 61 -3.75 8.03 -3.79
CA ALA A 61 -2.78 7.51 -2.84
C ALA A 61 -3.45 7.05 -1.54
N LEU A 62 -4.32 7.90 -0.96
CA LEU A 62 -5.06 7.59 0.27
C LEU A 62 -5.98 6.38 0.09
N SER A 63 -6.65 6.28 -1.05
CA SER A 63 -7.53 5.14 -1.36
C SER A 63 -6.74 3.82 -1.41
N ILE A 64 -5.61 3.81 -2.12
CA ILE A 64 -4.74 2.64 -2.21
C ILE A 64 -4.26 2.22 -0.82
N SER A 65 -3.71 3.14 -0.03
CA SER A 65 -3.20 2.86 1.31
C SER A 65 -4.29 2.37 2.29
N LEU A 66 -5.52 2.90 2.20
CA LEU A 66 -6.64 2.43 3.02
C LEU A 66 -7.08 1.01 2.63
N ILE A 67 -7.12 0.69 1.34
CA ILE A 67 -7.46 -0.66 0.88
C ILE A 67 -6.39 -1.66 1.34
N THR A 68 -5.11 -1.33 1.20
CA THR A 68 -4.02 -2.19 1.66
C THR A 68 -4.03 -2.35 3.18
N LEU A 69 -4.32 -1.29 3.92
CA LEU A 69 -4.50 -1.37 5.38
C LEU A 69 -5.68 -2.28 5.77
N ALA A 70 -6.80 -2.21 5.05
CA ALA A 70 -7.95 -3.08 5.29
C ALA A 70 -7.58 -4.56 5.07
N ILE A 71 -6.78 -4.85 4.05
CA ILE A 71 -6.25 -6.19 3.81
C ILE A 71 -5.31 -6.61 4.95
N ALA A 72 -4.42 -5.72 5.40
CA ALA A 72 -3.51 -5.99 6.52
C ALA A 72 -4.23 -6.30 7.84
N LEU A 73 -5.40 -5.70 8.06
CA LEU A 73 -6.23 -5.94 9.25
C LEU A 73 -7.00 -7.27 9.22
N ARG A 74 -7.16 -7.89 8.04
CA ARG A 74 -7.98 -9.09 7.88
C ARG A 74 -7.20 -10.36 7.57
N PHE A 75 -6.08 -10.23 6.91
CA PHE A 75 -5.35 -11.36 6.35
C PHE A 75 -4.03 -11.62 7.07
N GLU A 76 -3.51 -12.83 6.88
CA GLU A 76 -2.23 -13.26 7.42
C GLU A 76 -1.05 -12.50 6.79
N ALA A 77 0.10 -12.51 7.48
CA ALA A 77 1.30 -11.76 7.11
C ALA A 77 1.80 -12.04 5.67
N ASN A 78 1.58 -13.25 5.14
CA ASN A 78 1.93 -13.64 3.78
C ASN A 78 1.15 -12.82 2.72
N ILE A 79 -0.17 -12.71 2.89
CA ILE A 79 -1.03 -11.92 1.98
C ILE A 79 -0.71 -10.43 2.11
N VAL A 80 -0.49 -9.97 3.33
CA VAL A 80 -0.11 -8.57 3.61
C VAL A 80 1.20 -8.21 2.91
N SER A 81 2.22 -9.08 2.97
CA SER A 81 3.50 -8.87 2.28
C SER A 81 3.34 -8.75 0.77
N ILE A 82 2.50 -9.59 0.16
CA ILE A 82 2.20 -9.51 -1.28
C ILE A 82 1.52 -8.17 -1.62
N CYS A 83 0.53 -7.77 -0.84
CA CYS A 83 -0.19 -6.51 -1.07
C CYS A 83 0.73 -5.29 -0.95
N PHE A 84 1.60 -5.24 0.06
CA PHE A 84 2.59 -4.16 0.19
C PHE A 84 3.62 -4.16 -0.93
N ALA A 85 4.02 -5.33 -1.44
CA ALA A 85 4.92 -5.42 -2.59
C ALA A 85 4.29 -4.83 -3.85
N ILE A 86 3.03 -5.17 -4.12
CA ILE A 86 2.28 -4.63 -5.25
C ILE A 86 2.02 -3.13 -5.08
N GLU A 87 1.62 -2.70 -3.88
CA GLU A 87 1.40 -1.28 -3.56
C GLU A 87 2.67 -0.46 -3.75
N SER A 88 3.82 -0.93 -3.26
CA SER A 88 5.09 -0.24 -3.42
C SER A 88 5.45 -0.05 -4.90
N SER A 89 5.26 -1.07 -5.73
CA SER A 89 5.50 -0.99 -7.17
C SER A 89 4.52 -0.03 -7.87
N LEU A 90 3.26 -0.03 -7.44
CA LEU A 90 2.25 0.89 -7.97
C LEU A 90 2.56 2.34 -7.60
N LEU A 91 2.95 2.61 -6.35
CA LEU A 91 3.33 3.95 -5.89
C LEU A 91 4.54 4.50 -6.66
N LEU A 92 5.55 3.65 -6.90
CA LEU A 92 6.72 4.02 -7.68
C LEU A 92 6.35 4.32 -9.15
N PHE A 93 5.49 3.50 -9.75
CA PHE A 93 4.96 3.74 -11.09
C PHE A 93 4.17 5.04 -11.18
N LEU A 94 3.31 5.31 -10.18
CA LEU A 94 2.53 6.55 -10.10
C LEU A 94 3.44 7.77 -9.94
N TRP A 95 4.50 7.67 -9.13
CA TRP A 95 5.50 8.72 -9.02
C TRP A 95 6.15 9.00 -10.38
N LYS A 96 6.63 7.96 -11.07
CA LYS A 96 7.23 8.10 -12.40
C LYS A 96 6.27 8.76 -13.41
N LYS A 97 5.00 8.40 -13.38
CA LYS A 97 4.00 8.91 -14.33
C LYS A 97 3.52 10.32 -14.01
N SER A 98 3.36 10.65 -12.73
CA SER A 98 2.77 11.94 -12.29
C SER A 98 3.81 12.99 -11.94
N GLY A 99 5.04 12.60 -11.59
CA GLY A 99 6.08 13.49 -11.06
C GLY A 99 5.80 13.99 -9.62
N GLU A 100 4.72 13.51 -8.97
CA GLU A 100 4.29 14.03 -7.67
C GLU A 100 5.06 13.34 -6.53
N ASN A 101 5.78 14.13 -5.74
CA ASN A 101 6.61 13.66 -4.63
C ASN A 101 5.84 12.90 -3.53
N ILE A 102 4.51 13.05 -3.45
CA ILE A 102 3.69 12.32 -2.48
C ILE A 102 3.81 10.80 -2.67
N PHE A 103 3.82 10.33 -3.91
CA PHE A 103 3.96 8.90 -4.20
C PHE A 103 5.36 8.37 -3.86
N LYS A 104 6.41 9.21 -4.03
CA LYS A 104 7.77 8.89 -3.58
C LYS A 104 7.83 8.70 -2.07
N ILE A 105 7.25 9.64 -1.32
CA ILE A 105 7.24 9.59 0.15
C ILE A 105 6.50 8.35 0.63
N LEU A 106 5.33 8.05 0.06
CA LEU A 106 4.56 6.86 0.40
C LEU A 106 5.32 5.57 0.08
N PHE A 107 5.99 5.49 -1.08
CA PHE A 107 6.86 4.37 -1.42
C PHE A 107 7.96 4.16 -0.38
N ILE A 108 8.67 5.23 0.01
CA ILE A 108 9.75 5.17 1.01
C ILE A 108 9.21 4.70 2.38
N VAL A 109 7.99 5.09 2.76
CA VAL A 109 7.35 4.66 4.00
C VAL A 109 6.90 3.20 3.93
N MET A 110 6.30 2.77 2.81
CA MET A 110 5.75 1.42 2.66
C MET A 110 6.82 0.34 2.51
N PHE A 111 7.97 0.66 1.92
CA PHE A 111 9.02 -0.31 1.68
C PHE A 111 9.59 -0.97 2.95
N PRO A 112 9.88 -0.26 4.05
CA PRO A 112 10.23 -0.88 5.33
C PRO A 112 9.14 -1.78 5.92
N PHE A 113 7.87 -1.40 5.80
CA PHE A 113 6.76 -2.25 6.26
C PHE A 113 6.71 -3.57 5.51
N LEU A 114 6.87 -3.55 4.18
CA LEU A 114 7.01 -4.77 3.38
C LEU A 114 8.09 -5.69 3.94
N PHE A 115 9.27 -5.14 4.27
CA PHE A 115 10.39 -5.93 4.78
C PHE A 115 10.11 -6.52 6.16
N ILE A 116 9.47 -5.76 7.05
CA ILE A 116 9.05 -6.23 8.38
C ILE A 116 8.09 -7.41 8.25
N PHE A 117 7.04 -7.30 7.43
CA PHE A 117 6.07 -8.39 7.24
C PHE A 117 6.69 -9.61 6.56
N LEU A 118 7.65 -9.43 5.66
CA LEU A 118 8.39 -10.53 5.07
C LEU A 118 9.24 -11.27 6.13
N CYS A 119 9.89 -10.54 7.04
CA CYS A 119 10.63 -11.14 8.15
C CYS A 119 9.71 -11.89 9.11
N ILE A 120 8.53 -11.35 9.43
CA ILE A 120 7.52 -12.05 10.25
C ILE A 120 7.14 -13.37 9.60
N ASN A 121 6.85 -13.37 8.30
CA ASN A 121 6.55 -14.58 7.53
C ASN A 121 7.64 -15.66 7.64
N TRP A 122 8.90 -15.25 7.57
CA TRP A 122 10.02 -16.19 7.68
C TRP A 122 10.16 -16.74 9.09
N ILE A 123 9.97 -15.90 10.12
CA ILE A 123 9.99 -16.32 11.52
C ILE A 123 8.88 -17.33 11.80
N ASP A 124 7.65 -17.06 11.33
CA ASP A 124 6.52 -17.96 11.48
C ASP A 124 6.78 -19.31 10.79
N TYR A 125 7.43 -19.29 9.63
CA TYR A 125 7.83 -20.50 8.92
C TYR A 125 8.88 -21.33 9.68
N ILE A 126 9.88 -20.68 10.25
CA ILE A 126 10.95 -21.37 11.02
C ILE A 126 10.38 -21.99 12.29
N ASN A 127 9.40 -21.36 12.92
CA ASN A 127 8.76 -21.84 14.15
C ASN A 127 7.65 -22.86 13.90
N ALA A 128 7.26 -23.10 12.64
CA ALA A 128 6.22 -24.08 12.31
C ALA A 128 6.71 -25.50 12.53
N GLU A 129 6.01 -26.26 13.38
CA GLU A 129 6.34 -27.67 13.67
C GLU A 129 6.10 -28.63 12.49
N ASN A 130 5.32 -28.21 11.50
CA ASN A 130 4.98 -29.02 10.34
C ASN A 130 5.95 -28.74 9.19
N HIS A 131 6.57 -29.79 8.64
CA HIS A 131 7.39 -29.71 7.43
C HIS A 131 6.52 -29.38 6.23
N LEU A 132 6.47 -28.10 5.84
CA LEU A 132 5.80 -27.67 4.62
C LEU A 132 6.62 -28.09 3.37
N PRO A 133 5.96 -28.37 2.24
CA PRO A 133 6.66 -28.68 0.99
C PRO A 133 7.56 -27.51 0.58
N VAL A 134 8.79 -27.81 0.13
CA VAL A 134 9.85 -26.80 -0.10
C VAL A 134 9.47 -25.79 -1.19
N ILE A 135 8.76 -26.20 -2.24
CA ILE A 135 8.54 -25.37 -3.43
C ILE A 135 7.13 -24.75 -3.49
N LEU A 136 6.13 -25.34 -2.87
CA LEU A 136 4.73 -24.87 -2.97
C LEU A 136 4.17 -24.40 -1.62
N ASN A 137 5.02 -23.91 -0.74
CA ASN A 137 4.56 -23.29 0.50
C ASN A 137 4.26 -21.80 0.29
N HIS A 138 3.40 -21.26 1.15
CA HIS A 138 2.98 -19.87 1.10
C HIS A 138 4.16 -18.87 1.26
N VAL A 139 5.20 -19.24 2.02
CA VAL A 139 6.38 -18.37 2.24
C VAL A 139 7.23 -18.28 0.98
N PHE A 140 7.42 -19.40 0.26
CA PHE A 140 8.13 -19.41 -1.01
C PHE A 140 7.39 -18.57 -2.06
N ILE A 141 6.08 -18.75 -2.19
CA ILE A 141 5.26 -17.99 -3.15
C ILE A 141 5.30 -16.50 -2.83
N THR A 142 5.15 -16.12 -1.55
CA THR A 142 5.23 -14.73 -1.11
C THR A 142 6.60 -14.12 -1.43
N SER A 143 7.70 -14.81 -1.07
CA SER A 143 9.06 -14.34 -1.34
C SER A 143 9.34 -14.19 -2.84
N PHE A 144 8.81 -15.10 -3.65
CA PHE A 144 8.95 -15.05 -5.09
C PHE A 144 8.23 -13.84 -5.70
N ILE A 145 6.98 -13.58 -5.28
CA ILE A 145 6.22 -12.40 -5.74
C ILE A 145 6.90 -11.10 -5.29
N VAL A 146 7.33 -11.02 -4.03
CA VAL A 146 8.06 -9.86 -3.50
C VAL A 146 9.34 -9.62 -4.29
N SER A 147 10.07 -10.67 -4.65
CA SER A 147 11.30 -10.56 -5.47
C SER A 147 10.99 -9.99 -6.85
N ILE A 148 9.93 -10.44 -7.50
CA ILE A 148 9.49 -9.90 -8.80
C ILE A 148 9.16 -8.41 -8.67
N CYS A 149 8.36 -8.02 -7.67
CA CYS A 149 8.02 -6.62 -7.42
C CYS A 149 9.26 -5.77 -7.15
N THR A 150 10.23 -6.30 -6.40
CA THR A 150 11.50 -5.62 -6.14
C THR A 150 12.31 -5.40 -7.42
N ILE A 151 12.37 -6.39 -8.31
CA ILE A 151 13.04 -6.26 -9.62
C ILE A 151 12.35 -5.19 -10.47
N ILE A 152 11.02 -5.16 -10.47
CA ILE A 152 10.24 -4.11 -11.16
C ILE A 152 10.57 -2.74 -10.58
N ASN A 153 10.65 -2.62 -9.26
CA ASN A 153 11.01 -1.36 -8.59
C ASN A 153 12.41 -0.89 -8.97
N ILE A 154 13.39 -1.78 -9.00
CA ILE A 154 14.77 -1.47 -9.44
C ILE A 154 14.78 -0.98 -10.89
N TYR A 155 14.03 -1.65 -11.76
CA TYR A 155 13.92 -1.25 -13.16
C TYR A 155 13.29 0.13 -13.32
N LEU A 156 12.20 0.40 -12.58
CA LEU A 156 11.54 1.71 -12.59
C LEU A 156 12.45 2.83 -12.05
N MET A 157 13.30 2.54 -11.06
CA MET A 157 14.24 3.52 -10.48
C MET A 157 15.39 3.82 -11.41
N LYS A 158 15.90 2.84 -12.15
CA LYS A 158 17.04 3.02 -13.06
C LYS A 158 16.77 4.06 -14.16
N ASP A 159 15.53 4.16 -14.62
CA ASP A 159 15.15 5.14 -15.65
C ASP A 159 15.22 6.60 -15.14
N PHE A 160 15.13 6.84 -13.82
CA PHE A 160 15.28 8.18 -13.25
C PHE A 160 16.72 8.69 -13.29
N GLU A 161 17.72 7.82 -13.14
CA GLU A 161 19.13 8.21 -13.19
C GLU A 161 19.54 8.64 -14.61
N THR A 162 18.89 8.12 -15.64
CA THR A 162 19.17 8.48 -17.03
C THR A 162 18.55 9.81 -17.44
N GLU A 163 17.49 10.28 -16.81
CA GLU A 163 16.83 11.57 -17.12
C GLU A 163 17.49 12.77 -16.41
N GLU A 164 18.21 12.57 -15.29
CA GLU A 164 18.94 13.65 -14.60
C GLU A 164 20.29 14.02 -15.28
N HIS A 165 20.72 13.27 -16.28
CA HIS A 165 22.00 13.49 -16.99
C HIS A 165 21.85 14.19 -18.36
N PHE A 166 20.66 14.72 -18.69
CA PHE A 166 20.42 15.56 -19.87
C PHE A 166 19.82 16.91 -19.46
#